data_050f1a366a4c537a7c51ea8c9a4abc87
#
_entry.id   050f1a366a4c537a7c51ea8c9a4abc87
#
_cell.length_a   1.000
_cell.length_b   1.000
_cell.length_c   1.000
_cell.angle_alpha   90.00
_cell.angle_beta   90.00
_cell.angle_gamma   90.00
#
_symmetry.space_group_name_H-M   'P 1'
#
loop_
_entity.id
_entity.type
_entity.pdbx_description
1 polymer ?
#
loop_
_entity_poly.entity_id
_entity_poly.type
_entity_poly.pdbx_seq_one_letter_code
_entity_poly.pdbx_strand_id
1 'polypeptide(L)'
;MSTNPKGNAQASMITAGCLVGMLGAAIIIAKPWVTIQHAEPIMVKGYAETTVKADAGSLTVEVVQTGQTNSKAYEEAGQALTQVKNIVSEALPVDLEMNELKTAVKEVTKIDENGRRTNEIDYYTVTRSIRINTKDVQNLKALGRKLYDLNQEGIRINLRGPDFYVSHLDKVKLELVRRATENGKQRATLMAQSSGENLGTLVSAKQGVIQITKKNSSETSSWGIYDTETIDKVVKLVVTLEYAIDR
;
A
#
# COMPACT_ATOMS: atom_id res chain seq x y z
N MET A 1 -8.85 94.52 16.46
CA MET A 1 -8.96 93.04 16.12
C MET A 1 -8.42 92.28 17.32
N SER A 2 -9.35 91.76 18.11
CA SER A 2 -8.98 90.96 19.33
C SER A 2 -8.81 89.53 18.95
N THR A 3 -7.61 89.00 18.97
CA THR A 3 -7.33 87.57 18.82
C THR A 3 -7.59 86.86 20.12
N ASN A 4 -8.52 85.99 20.16
CA ASN A 4 -8.90 85.24 21.38
C ASN A 4 -7.87 84.09 21.61
N PRO A 5 -7.01 84.20 22.65
CA PRO A 5 -5.96 83.22 22.86
C PRO A 5 -6.45 81.89 23.47
N LYS A 6 -7.72 81.76 23.86
CA LYS A 6 -8.26 80.56 24.47
C LYS A 6 -8.63 79.44 23.47
N GLY A 7 -8.91 79.79 22.20
CA GLY A 7 -9.22 78.84 21.15
C GLY A 7 -8.01 77.98 20.69
N ASN A 8 -6.84 78.57 20.66
CA ASN A 8 -5.64 77.89 20.19
C ASN A 8 -5.09 76.87 21.20
N ALA A 9 -5.25 77.13 22.52
CA ALA A 9 -4.81 76.18 23.56
C ALA A 9 -5.71 74.88 23.60
N GLN A 10 -7.03 75.02 23.38
CA GLN A 10 -7.93 73.86 23.29
C GLN A 10 -7.70 73.05 22.01
N ALA A 11 -7.46 73.65 20.89
CA ALA A 11 -7.14 72.99 19.63
C ALA A 11 -5.82 72.19 19.73
N SER A 12 -4.80 72.75 20.39
CA SER A 12 -3.50 72.06 20.59
C SER A 12 -3.58 70.90 21.58
N MET A 13 -4.44 70.98 22.61
CA MET A 13 -4.65 69.86 23.54
C MET A 13 -5.42 68.69 22.87
N ILE A 14 -6.40 68.94 22.00
CA ILE A 14 -7.14 67.95 21.27
C ILE A 14 -6.23 67.22 20.27
N THR A 15 -5.40 67.96 19.52
CA THR A 15 -4.45 67.36 18.56
C THR A 15 -3.35 66.56 19.26
N ALA A 16 -2.85 66.97 20.40
CA ALA A 16 -1.88 66.22 21.20
C ALA A 16 -2.54 64.91 21.76
N GLY A 17 -3.77 64.97 22.24
CA GLY A 17 -4.52 63.80 22.70
C GLY A 17 -4.79 62.76 21.61
N CYS A 18 -5.15 63.23 20.40
CA CYS A 18 -5.35 62.33 19.24
C CYS A 18 -4.05 61.68 18.78
N LEU A 19 -2.91 62.40 18.77
CA LEU A 19 -1.60 61.84 18.41
C LEU A 19 -1.14 60.78 19.42
N VAL A 20 -1.34 60.98 20.72
CA VAL A 20 -0.99 59.99 21.75
C VAL A 20 -1.90 58.78 21.65
N GLY A 21 -3.20 58.98 21.38
CA GLY A 21 -4.15 57.90 21.15
C GLY A 21 -3.81 57.07 19.92
N MET A 22 -3.44 57.67 18.80
CA MET A 22 -3.00 56.96 17.57
C MET A 22 -1.69 56.19 17.77
N LEU A 23 -0.71 56.76 18.48
CA LEU A 23 0.54 56.09 18.84
C LEU A 23 0.28 54.89 19.77
N GLY A 24 -0.59 55.03 20.74
CA GLY A 24 -1.01 53.93 21.64
C GLY A 24 -1.73 52.81 20.88
N ALA A 25 -2.68 53.14 19.98
CA ALA A 25 -3.36 52.18 19.15
C ALA A 25 -2.41 51.45 18.17
N ALA A 26 -1.44 52.18 17.60
CA ALA A 26 -0.43 51.59 16.71
C ALA A 26 0.47 50.59 17.45
N ILE A 27 0.83 50.87 18.70
CA ILE A 27 1.64 49.91 19.50
C ILE A 27 0.83 48.70 19.89
N ILE A 28 -0.47 48.84 20.19
CA ILE A 28 -1.37 47.71 20.53
C ILE A 28 -1.63 46.82 19.30
N ILE A 29 -1.77 47.41 18.10
CA ILE A 29 -1.98 46.67 16.86
C ILE A 29 -0.68 46.04 16.36
N ALA A 30 0.49 46.69 16.58
CA ALA A 30 1.77 46.18 16.14
C ALA A 30 2.29 45.00 16.99
N LYS A 31 1.97 44.95 18.30
CA LYS A 31 2.39 43.87 19.20
C LYS A 31 2.03 42.46 18.69
N PRO A 32 0.79 42.15 18.27
CA PRO A 32 0.49 40.83 17.73
C PRO A 32 1.20 40.54 16.38
N TRP A 33 1.49 41.56 15.58
CA TRP A 33 2.22 41.40 14.32
C TRP A 33 3.72 41.08 14.53
N VAL A 34 4.33 41.64 15.54
CA VAL A 34 5.75 41.38 15.88
C VAL A 34 5.91 40.01 16.54
N THR A 35 4.85 39.50 17.23
CA THR A 35 4.88 38.19 17.89
C THR A 35 4.59 37.03 16.94
N ILE A 36 4.15 37.29 15.69
CA ILE A 36 3.85 36.29 14.66
C ILE A 36 5.09 35.94 13.77
N GLN A 37 6.26 36.38 14.09
CA GLN A 37 7.47 35.76 13.54
C GLN A 37 7.62 34.37 14.19
N HIS A 38 6.79 33.44 13.75
CA HIS A 38 7.00 32.04 14.09
C HIS A 38 8.36 31.63 13.53
N ALA A 39 9.23 31.17 14.40
CA ALA A 39 10.41 30.46 13.95
C ALA A 39 9.93 29.35 13.00
N GLU A 40 10.58 29.19 11.85
CA GLU A 40 10.22 28.10 10.92
C GLU A 40 10.25 26.78 11.68
N PRO A 41 9.21 25.94 11.52
CA PRO A 41 9.16 24.68 12.24
C PRO A 41 10.27 23.74 11.77
N ILE A 42 10.78 22.92 12.67
CA ILE A 42 11.67 21.82 12.30
C ILE A 42 10.84 20.75 11.59
N MET A 43 11.15 20.51 10.32
CA MET A 43 10.57 19.41 9.55
C MET A 43 11.52 18.22 9.52
N VAL A 44 11.04 17.06 9.94
CA VAL A 44 11.81 15.80 9.94
C VAL A 44 11.03 14.67 9.30
N LYS A 45 11.78 13.68 8.80
CA LYS A 45 11.21 12.41 8.37
C LYS A 45 11.59 11.33 9.39
N GLY A 46 10.56 10.72 9.98
CA GLY A 46 10.69 9.52 10.79
C GLY A 46 10.54 8.28 9.92
N TYR A 47 11.29 7.24 10.22
CA TYR A 47 11.31 5.99 9.49
C TYR A 47 11.19 4.79 10.42
N ALA A 48 10.43 3.79 10.00
CA ALA A 48 10.43 2.49 10.63
C ALA A 48 10.25 1.39 9.60
N GLU A 49 10.88 0.25 9.86
CA GLU A 49 10.65 -0.98 9.09
C GLU A 49 10.59 -2.19 10.00
N THR A 50 9.98 -3.24 9.50
CA THR A 50 9.94 -4.55 10.15
C THR A 50 9.82 -5.66 9.12
N THR A 51 10.41 -6.81 9.43
CA THR A 51 10.26 -8.02 8.62
C THR A 51 9.05 -8.79 9.12
N VAL A 52 8.22 -9.25 8.20
CA VAL A 52 7.06 -10.10 8.46
C VAL A 52 7.10 -11.32 7.55
N LYS A 53 6.48 -12.41 7.98
CA LYS A 53 6.26 -13.58 7.14
C LYS A 53 4.80 -13.65 6.73
N ALA A 54 4.56 -13.99 5.46
CA ALA A 54 3.24 -14.34 4.99
C ALA A 54 2.73 -15.56 5.75
N ASP A 55 1.48 -15.53 6.15
CA ASP A 55 0.78 -16.57 6.91
C ASP A 55 -0.47 -17.10 6.19
N ALA A 56 -0.68 -16.64 4.96
CA ALA A 56 -1.70 -17.12 4.05
C ALA A 56 -1.19 -17.08 2.61
N GLY A 57 -1.67 -17.96 1.77
CA GLY A 57 -1.33 -17.99 0.36
C GLY A 57 -2.47 -18.48 -0.51
N SER A 58 -2.44 -18.08 -1.78
CA SER A 58 -3.38 -18.56 -2.79
C SER A 58 -2.66 -18.99 -4.07
N LEU A 59 -3.23 -20.00 -4.74
CA LEU A 59 -2.76 -20.49 -6.04
C LEU A 59 -3.99 -20.75 -6.91
N THR A 60 -3.99 -20.22 -8.12
CA THR A 60 -5.02 -20.56 -9.10
C THR A 60 -4.46 -21.56 -10.09
N VAL A 61 -5.18 -22.68 -10.24
CA VAL A 61 -4.84 -23.76 -11.17
C VAL A 61 -5.90 -23.79 -12.27
N GLU A 62 -5.46 -23.72 -13.52
CA GLU A 62 -6.30 -23.90 -14.69
C GLU A 62 -5.90 -25.22 -15.36
N VAL A 63 -6.85 -26.12 -15.50
CA VAL A 63 -6.71 -27.37 -16.27
C VAL A 63 -7.35 -27.17 -17.64
N VAL A 64 -6.60 -27.47 -18.69
CA VAL A 64 -7.05 -27.30 -20.08
C VAL A 64 -6.99 -28.65 -20.78
N GLN A 65 -8.14 -29.18 -21.21
CA GLN A 65 -8.23 -30.44 -21.94
C GLN A 65 -8.99 -30.26 -23.23
N THR A 66 -8.74 -31.17 -24.17
CA THR A 66 -9.36 -31.16 -25.49
C THR A 66 -10.09 -32.46 -25.76
N GLY A 67 -11.08 -32.43 -26.64
CA GLY A 67 -11.81 -33.62 -27.09
C GLY A 67 -12.49 -33.41 -28.43
N GLN A 68 -12.68 -34.46 -29.20
CA GLN A 68 -13.38 -34.40 -30.49
C GLN A 68 -14.84 -34.01 -30.36
N THR A 69 -15.44 -34.26 -29.21
CA THR A 69 -16.78 -33.80 -28.85
C THR A 69 -16.70 -32.95 -27.57
N ASN A 70 -17.70 -32.08 -27.38
CA ASN A 70 -17.84 -31.30 -26.17
C ASN A 70 -17.89 -32.19 -24.91
N SER A 71 -18.68 -33.28 -24.97
CA SER A 71 -18.82 -34.25 -23.86
C SER A 71 -17.46 -34.87 -23.49
N LYS A 72 -16.65 -35.27 -24.51
CA LYS A 72 -15.33 -35.87 -24.26
C LYS A 72 -14.36 -34.86 -23.65
N ALA A 73 -14.34 -33.60 -24.14
CA ALA A 73 -13.51 -32.57 -23.57
C ALA A 73 -13.88 -32.25 -22.11
N TYR A 74 -15.17 -32.26 -21.75
CA TYR A 74 -15.65 -32.12 -20.36
C TYR A 74 -15.24 -33.28 -19.47
N GLU A 75 -15.33 -34.50 -19.95
CA GLU A 75 -14.93 -35.71 -19.22
C GLU A 75 -13.44 -35.67 -18.88
N GLU A 76 -12.58 -35.41 -19.89
CA GLU A 76 -11.13 -35.31 -19.73
C GLU A 76 -10.74 -34.18 -18.76
N ALA A 77 -11.39 -33.00 -18.88
CA ALA A 77 -11.16 -31.89 -17.97
C ALA A 77 -11.61 -32.19 -16.52
N GLY A 78 -12.69 -33.01 -16.38
CA GLY A 78 -13.17 -33.47 -15.08
C GLY A 78 -12.19 -34.43 -14.40
N GLN A 79 -11.68 -35.42 -15.15
CA GLN A 79 -10.70 -36.39 -14.67
C GLN A 79 -9.38 -35.68 -14.26
N ALA A 80 -8.88 -34.79 -15.11
CA ALA A 80 -7.68 -34.03 -14.85
C ALA A 80 -7.83 -33.13 -13.64
N LEU A 81 -8.98 -32.45 -13.44
CA LEU A 81 -9.25 -31.66 -12.28
C LEU A 81 -9.30 -32.50 -11.00
N THR A 82 -9.84 -33.70 -11.06
CA THR A 82 -9.86 -34.64 -9.92
C THR A 82 -8.44 -35.05 -9.51
N GLN A 83 -7.56 -35.32 -10.47
CA GLN A 83 -6.15 -35.59 -10.18
C GLN A 83 -5.47 -34.38 -9.50
N VAL A 84 -5.69 -33.16 -10.01
CA VAL A 84 -5.19 -31.94 -9.37
C VAL A 84 -5.70 -31.82 -7.93
N LYS A 85 -7.00 -32.02 -7.68
CA LYS A 85 -7.57 -31.95 -6.34
C LYS A 85 -6.95 -32.97 -5.38
N ASN A 86 -6.68 -34.20 -5.85
CA ASN A 86 -6.04 -35.24 -5.04
C ASN A 86 -4.61 -34.83 -4.64
N ILE A 87 -3.80 -34.39 -5.60
CA ILE A 87 -2.42 -33.90 -5.34
C ILE A 87 -2.41 -32.73 -4.36
N VAL A 88 -3.35 -31.79 -4.53
CA VAL A 88 -3.49 -30.63 -3.65
C VAL A 88 -3.86 -31.07 -2.24
N SER A 89 -4.85 -31.95 -2.08
CA SER A 89 -5.30 -32.44 -0.76
C SER A 89 -4.20 -33.23 -0.03
N GLU A 90 -3.40 -33.98 -0.77
CA GLU A 90 -2.25 -34.70 -0.20
C GLU A 90 -1.14 -33.76 0.23
N ALA A 91 -0.84 -32.72 -0.57
CA ALA A 91 0.22 -31.78 -0.30
C ALA A 91 -0.13 -30.76 0.79
N LEU A 92 -1.42 -30.44 0.97
CA LEU A 92 -1.95 -29.41 1.87
C LEU A 92 -3.08 -30.00 2.74
N PRO A 93 -2.77 -30.89 3.69
CA PRO A 93 -3.81 -31.59 4.46
C PRO A 93 -4.52 -30.72 5.51
N VAL A 94 -3.99 -29.53 5.81
CA VAL A 94 -4.50 -28.66 6.87
C VAL A 94 -4.82 -27.27 6.29
N ASP A 95 -5.89 -26.64 6.78
CA ASP A 95 -6.32 -25.30 6.41
C ASP A 95 -6.44 -25.08 4.89
N LEU A 96 -6.92 -26.11 4.17
CA LEU A 96 -7.12 -26.10 2.73
C LEU A 96 -8.55 -25.69 2.37
N GLU A 97 -8.65 -24.68 1.55
CA GLU A 97 -9.89 -24.29 0.89
C GLU A 97 -9.71 -24.35 -0.62
N MET A 98 -10.57 -25.08 -1.31
CA MET A 98 -10.59 -25.19 -2.78
C MET A 98 -11.92 -24.70 -3.33
N ASN A 99 -11.87 -23.65 -4.15
CA ASN A 99 -13.04 -23.06 -4.77
C ASN A 99 -12.97 -23.18 -6.29
N GLU A 100 -13.98 -23.82 -6.91
CA GLU A 100 -14.11 -23.80 -8.37
C GLU A 100 -14.51 -22.40 -8.82
N LEU A 101 -13.75 -21.84 -9.77
CA LEU A 101 -13.96 -20.48 -10.24
C LEU A 101 -14.77 -20.43 -11.52
N LYS A 102 -14.32 -21.15 -12.55
CA LYS A 102 -14.86 -21.03 -13.91
C LYS A 102 -14.68 -22.33 -14.69
N THR A 103 -15.70 -22.65 -15.47
CA THR A 103 -15.59 -23.60 -16.58
C THR A 103 -15.85 -22.82 -17.88
N ALA A 104 -14.95 -22.93 -18.84
CA ALA A 104 -15.08 -22.32 -20.15
C ALA A 104 -14.90 -23.38 -21.24
N VAL A 105 -15.74 -23.30 -22.27
CA VAL A 105 -15.68 -24.15 -23.46
C VAL A 105 -15.32 -23.28 -24.64
N LYS A 106 -14.45 -23.77 -25.49
CA LYS A 106 -14.08 -23.13 -26.75
C LYS A 106 -14.11 -24.17 -27.88
N GLU A 107 -14.82 -23.83 -28.94
CA GLU A 107 -14.77 -24.56 -30.19
C GLU A 107 -13.53 -24.11 -30.99
N VAL A 108 -12.77 -25.06 -31.49
CA VAL A 108 -11.64 -24.82 -32.38
C VAL A 108 -12.02 -25.32 -33.75
N THR A 109 -11.98 -24.42 -34.72
CA THR A 109 -12.35 -24.75 -36.11
C THR A 109 -11.12 -25.17 -36.91
N LYS A 110 -11.35 -26.03 -37.93
CA LYS A 110 -10.31 -26.45 -38.88
C LYS A 110 -9.76 -25.28 -39.65
N ILE A 111 -8.53 -25.45 -40.07
CA ILE A 111 -7.82 -24.49 -40.95
C ILE A 111 -7.70 -25.15 -42.30
N ASP A 112 -8.08 -24.43 -43.39
CA ASP A 112 -7.93 -24.90 -44.77
C ASP A 112 -6.47 -24.84 -45.27
N GLU A 113 -6.23 -25.37 -46.46
CA GLU A 113 -4.90 -25.41 -47.10
C GLU A 113 -4.30 -23.99 -47.30
N ASN A 114 -5.13 -22.95 -47.31
CA ASN A 114 -4.71 -21.56 -47.46
C ASN A 114 -4.48 -20.84 -46.12
N GLY A 115 -4.55 -21.58 -44.98
CA GLY A 115 -4.39 -21.02 -43.63
C GLY A 115 -5.61 -20.26 -43.12
N ARG A 116 -6.80 -20.39 -43.74
CA ARG A 116 -8.04 -19.73 -43.32
C ARG A 116 -8.88 -20.65 -42.42
N ARG A 117 -9.48 -20.07 -41.39
CA ARG A 117 -10.43 -20.81 -40.53
C ARG A 117 -11.68 -21.16 -41.31
N THR A 118 -12.09 -22.42 -41.21
CA THR A 118 -13.36 -22.91 -41.77
C THR A 118 -14.48 -22.78 -40.72
N ASN A 119 -15.69 -23.09 -41.11
CA ASN A 119 -16.85 -23.21 -40.18
C ASN A 119 -16.99 -24.63 -39.58
N GLU A 120 -16.09 -25.55 -39.92
CA GLU A 120 -16.11 -26.90 -39.37
C GLU A 120 -15.34 -26.95 -38.06
N ILE A 121 -15.96 -27.53 -37.01
CA ILE A 121 -15.32 -27.76 -35.73
C ILE A 121 -14.29 -28.87 -35.88
N ASP A 122 -13.05 -28.61 -35.43
CA ASP A 122 -11.99 -29.59 -35.37
C ASP A 122 -12.00 -30.31 -34.04
N TYR A 123 -12.02 -29.56 -32.94
CA TYR A 123 -12.11 -30.08 -31.58
C TYR A 123 -12.66 -29.05 -30.60
N TYR A 124 -13.00 -29.50 -29.41
CA TYR A 124 -13.43 -28.68 -28.28
C TYR A 124 -12.29 -28.56 -27.27
N THR A 125 -12.16 -27.38 -26.68
CA THR A 125 -11.27 -27.16 -25.55
C THR A 125 -12.10 -26.78 -24.32
N VAL A 126 -11.91 -27.49 -23.22
CA VAL A 126 -12.54 -27.18 -21.93
C VAL A 126 -11.45 -26.72 -20.95
N THR A 127 -11.66 -25.55 -20.36
CA THR A 127 -10.81 -25.00 -19.28
C THR A 127 -11.60 -25.00 -17.99
N ARG A 128 -11.07 -25.63 -16.94
CA ARG A 128 -11.62 -25.58 -15.58
C ARG A 128 -10.61 -24.97 -14.65
N SER A 129 -11.04 -24.01 -13.81
CA SER A 129 -10.16 -23.30 -12.91
C SER A 129 -10.60 -23.50 -11.46
N ILE A 130 -9.64 -23.76 -10.59
CA ILE A 130 -9.84 -23.76 -9.13
C ILE A 130 -8.88 -22.76 -8.48
N ARG A 131 -9.33 -22.17 -7.37
CA ARG A 131 -8.49 -21.41 -6.46
C ARG A 131 -8.27 -22.20 -5.19
N ILE A 132 -7.04 -22.29 -4.80
CA ILE A 132 -6.54 -22.95 -3.60
C ILE A 132 -6.12 -21.84 -2.63
N ASN A 133 -6.68 -21.84 -1.43
CA ASN A 133 -6.27 -20.95 -0.34
C ASN A 133 -5.80 -21.83 0.82
N THR A 134 -4.70 -21.43 1.49
CA THR A 134 -4.14 -22.15 2.62
C THR A 134 -3.29 -21.25 3.50
N LYS A 135 -3.11 -21.63 4.76
CA LYS A 135 -2.12 -21.03 5.66
C LYS A 135 -0.75 -21.73 5.58
N ASP A 136 -0.68 -22.90 4.95
CA ASP A 136 0.58 -23.60 4.73
C ASP A 136 1.32 -23.05 3.52
N VAL A 137 1.92 -21.87 3.70
CA VAL A 137 2.61 -21.13 2.63
C VAL A 137 3.85 -21.86 2.10
N GLN A 138 4.50 -22.69 2.93
CA GLN A 138 5.70 -23.42 2.53
C GLN A 138 5.37 -24.56 1.58
N ASN A 139 4.38 -25.37 1.93
CA ASN A 139 3.93 -26.47 1.07
C ASN A 139 3.21 -25.93 -0.18
N LEU A 140 2.51 -24.79 -0.09
CA LEU A 140 1.92 -24.14 -1.27
C LEU A 140 3.01 -23.76 -2.29
N LYS A 141 4.16 -23.25 -1.83
CA LYS A 141 5.29 -22.93 -2.71
C LYS A 141 5.86 -24.18 -3.41
N ALA A 142 5.92 -25.30 -2.70
CA ALA A 142 6.40 -26.57 -3.26
C ALA A 142 5.38 -27.21 -4.22
N LEU A 143 4.09 -27.05 -3.94
CA LEU A 143 2.97 -27.61 -4.71
C LEU A 143 3.00 -27.18 -6.18
N GLY A 144 3.34 -25.91 -6.47
CA GLY A 144 3.41 -25.41 -7.84
C GLY A 144 4.30 -26.26 -8.76
N ARG A 145 5.43 -26.75 -8.24
CA ARG A 145 6.34 -27.61 -9.02
C ARG A 145 5.69 -28.97 -9.29
N LYS A 146 5.11 -29.61 -8.28
CA LYS A 146 4.42 -30.91 -8.43
C LYS A 146 3.29 -30.84 -9.44
N LEU A 147 2.55 -29.74 -9.47
CA LEU A 147 1.45 -29.58 -10.44
C LEU A 147 1.97 -29.41 -11.87
N TYR A 148 3.13 -28.77 -12.06
CA TYR A 148 3.73 -28.66 -13.41
C TYR A 148 4.15 -30.04 -13.98
N ASP A 149 4.47 -31.01 -13.13
CA ASP A 149 4.84 -32.36 -13.57
C ASP A 149 3.69 -33.06 -14.29
N LEU A 150 2.43 -32.72 -14.02
CA LEU A 150 1.25 -33.23 -14.72
C LEU A 150 1.25 -32.90 -16.24
N ASN A 151 1.97 -31.85 -16.66
CA ASN A 151 2.13 -31.59 -18.09
C ASN A 151 2.88 -32.71 -18.82
N GLN A 152 3.75 -33.44 -18.14
CA GLN A 152 4.46 -34.59 -18.70
C GLN A 152 3.53 -35.81 -18.84
N GLU A 153 2.44 -35.85 -18.06
CA GLU A 153 1.41 -36.88 -18.12
C GLU A 153 0.30 -36.52 -19.12
N GLY A 154 0.44 -35.44 -19.89
CA GLY A 154 -0.53 -34.99 -20.89
C GLY A 154 -1.66 -34.10 -20.34
N ILE A 155 -1.62 -33.74 -19.08
CA ILE A 155 -2.57 -32.81 -18.44
C ILE A 155 -2.03 -31.39 -18.57
N ARG A 156 -2.62 -30.58 -19.43
CA ARG A 156 -2.19 -29.18 -19.58
C ARG A 156 -2.63 -28.35 -18.40
N ILE A 157 -1.62 -27.87 -17.65
CA ILE A 157 -1.81 -27.04 -16.44
C ILE A 157 -1.23 -25.64 -16.68
N ASN A 158 -2.03 -24.61 -16.35
CA ASN A 158 -1.58 -23.24 -16.20
C ASN A 158 -1.74 -22.82 -14.73
N LEU A 159 -0.67 -22.24 -14.16
CA LEU A 159 -0.67 -21.76 -12.78
C LEU A 159 -0.59 -20.23 -12.77
N ARG A 160 -1.36 -19.60 -11.86
CA ARG A 160 -1.23 -18.18 -11.51
C ARG A 160 -0.98 -18.06 -10.02
N GLY A 161 0.13 -17.47 -9.66
CA GLY A 161 0.68 -17.46 -8.32
C GLY A 161 1.80 -18.51 -8.16
N PRO A 162 2.12 -18.96 -6.93
CA PRO A 162 1.40 -18.65 -5.67
C PRO A 162 1.60 -17.21 -5.21
N ASP A 163 0.52 -16.62 -4.69
CA ASP A 163 0.52 -15.32 -4.03
C ASP A 163 0.52 -15.51 -2.51
N PHE A 164 1.33 -14.72 -1.80
CA PHE A 164 1.51 -14.81 -0.35
C PHE A 164 1.08 -13.52 0.35
N TYR A 165 0.31 -13.65 1.43
CA TYR A 165 -0.32 -12.55 2.15
C TYR A 165 0.00 -12.60 3.64
N VAL A 166 -0.08 -11.44 4.29
CA VAL A 166 0.03 -11.26 5.75
C VAL A 166 -1.35 -10.91 6.28
N SER A 167 -1.97 -11.83 7.04
CA SER A 167 -3.35 -11.66 7.53
C SER A 167 -3.47 -10.59 8.61
N HIS A 168 -2.42 -10.39 9.43
CA HIS A 168 -2.39 -9.44 10.55
C HIS A 168 -1.72 -8.09 10.22
N LEU A 169 -1.71 -7.71 8.95
CA LEU A 169 -1.00 -6.53 8.46
C LEU A 169 -1.40 -5.22 9.16
N ASP A 170 -2.65 -5.08 9.61
CA ASP A 170 -3.12 -3.86 10.28
C ASP A 170 -2.43 -3.62 11.62
N LYS A 171 -2.15 -4.67 12.39
CA LYS A 171 -1.37 -4.57 13.63
C LYS A 171 0.07 -4.10 13.34
N VAL A 172 0.67 -4.65 12.29
CA VAL A 172 2.01 -4.27 11.83
C VAL A 172 2.05 -2.80 11.42
N LYS A 173 1.04 -2.33 10.68
CA LYS A 173 0.94 -0.94 10.25
C LYS A 173 0.87 0.03 11.43
N LEU A 174 0.04 -0.26 12.43
CA LEU A 174 -0.10 0.58 13.63
C LEU A 174 1.21 0.67 14.42
N GLU A 175 1.91 -0.44 14.59
CA GLU A 175 3.21 -0.47 15.27
C GLU A 175 4.28 0.31 14.49
N LEU A 176 4.27 0.25 13.16
CA LEU A 176 5.18 1.05 12.33
C LEU A 176 4.90 2.55 12.45
N VAL A 177 3.63 2.97 12.51
CA VAL A 177 3.27 4.38 12.74
C VAL A 177 3.85 4.87 14.06
N ARG A 178 3.67 4.11 15.15
CA ARG A 178 4.22 4.43 16.46
C ARG A 178 5.75 4.59 16.39
N ARG A 179 6.46 3.60 15.87
CA ARG A 179 7.93 3.58 15.78
C ARG A 179 8.49 4.67 14.86
N ALA A 180 7.85 4.91 13.71
CA ALA A 180 8.27 5.97 12.80
C ALA A 180 8.08 7.36 13.42
N THR A 181 6.97 7.58 14.15
CA THR A 181 6.71 8.84 14.84
C THR A 181 7.71 9.07 15.96
N GLU A 182 8.01 8.05 16.77
CA GLU A 182 9.05 8.13 17.80
C GLU A 182 10.44 8.44 17.20
N ASN A 183 10.81 7.77 16.12
CA ASN A 183 12.07 8.04 15.42
C ASN A 183 12.14 9.48 14.89
N GLY A 184 11.04 9.96 14.29
CA GLY A 184 10.96 11.36 13.83
C GLY A 184 11.08 12.37 14.99
N LYS A 185 10.39 12.12 16.11
CA LYS A 185 10.49 12.97 17.31
C LYS A 185 11.92 13.00 17.85
N GLN A 186 12.59 11.86 17.97
CA GLN A 186 13.98 11.80 18.41
C GLN A 186 14.91 12.63 17.51
N ARG A 187 14.75 12.55 16.18
CA ARG A 187 15.52 13.34 15.23
C ARG A 187 15.28 14.83 15.40
N ALA A 188 14.00 15.24 15.53
CA ALA A 188 13.65 16.65 15.76
C ALA A 188 14.24 17.17 17.06
N THR A 189 14.19 16.39 18.15
CA THR A 189 14.79 16.73 19.44
C THR A 189 16.30 16.95 19.31
N LEU A 190 17.00 16.03 18.65
CA LEU A 190 18.44 16.14 18.44
C LEU A 190 18.81 17.40 17.61
N MET A 191 18.01 17.72 16.58
CA MET A 191 18.23 18.92 15.75
C MET A 191 18.04 20.19 16.57
N ALA A 192 16.97 20.31 17.36
CA ALA A 192 16.71 21.46 18.22
C ALA A 192 17.85 21.65 19.25
N GLN A 193 18.20 20.60 19.98
CA GLN A 193 19.26 20.63 20.99
C GLN A 193 20.64 20.98 20.42
N SER A 194 20.98 20.46 19.23
CA SER A 194 22.24 20.78 18.55
C SER A 194 22.33 22.25 18.11
N SER A 195 21.19 22.92 17.97
CA SER A 195 21.10 24.35 17.65
C SER A 195 20.99 25.25 18.88
N GLY A 196 21.00 24.66 20.09
CA GLY A 196 20.85 25.39 21.35
C GLY A 196 19.40 25.73 21.72
N GLU A 197 18.42 25.11 21.03
CA GLU A 197 16.99 25.36 21.18
C GLU A 197 16.28 24.12 21.77
N ASN A 198 15.01 24.26 22.20
CA ASN A 198 14.21 23.19 22.65
C ASN A 198 13.13 22.82 21.61
N LEU A 199 12.76 21.51 21.54
CA LEU A 199 11.68 21.07 20.69
C LEU A 199 10.34 21.46 21.30
N GLY A 200 9.54 22.22 20.56
CA GLY A 200 8.19 22.62 20.94
C GLY A 200 7.12 21.60 20.55
N THR A 201 5.90 22.09 20.38
CA THR A 201 4.73 21.26 20.09
C THR A 201 4.74 20.72 18.66
N LEU A 202 4.08 19.57 18.44
CA LEU A 202 3.82 19.03 17.11
C LEU A 202 2.83 19.95 16.36
N VAL A 203 3.26 20.49 15.23
CA VAL A 203 2.44 21.37 14.36
C VAL A 203 1.71 20.58 13.30
N SER A 204 2.39 19.61 12.70
CA SER A 204 1.85 18.80 11.59
C SER A 204 2.43 17.38 11.62
N ALA A 205 1.60 16.41 11.27
CA ALA A 205 2.02 15.04 11.08
C ALA A 205 1.36 14.47 9.81
N LYS A 206 2.18 13.95 8.90
CA LYS A 206 1.71 13.32 7.66
C LYS A 206 2.29 11.93 7.54
N GLN A 207 1.41 10.95 7.44
CA GLN A 207 1.81 9.56 7.18
C GLN A 207 2.03 9.37 5.68
N GLY A 208 3.16 8.81 5.31
CA GLY A 208 3.43 8.36 3.94
C GLY A 208 2.77 7.02 3.63
N VAL A 209 2.89 6.60 2.40
CA VAL A 209 2.35 5.31 1.92
C VAL A 209 3.22 4.16 2.45
N ILE A 210 2.55 3.12 2.94
CA ILE A 210 3.23 1.91 3.41
C ILE A 210 3.73 1.11 2.21
N GLN A 211 4.99 0.70 2.27
CA GLN A 211 5.62 -0.16 1.27
C GLN A 211 5.79 -1.57 1.84
N ILE A 212 5.32 -2.57 1.12
CA ILE A 212 5.52 -3.98 1.44
C ILE A 212 6.32 -4.58 0.30
N THR A 213 7.59 -4.82 0.56
CA THR A 213 8.55 -5.24 -0.48
C THR A 213 9.18 -6.57 -0.12
N LYS A 214 9.78 -7.22 -1.09
CA LYS A 214 10.72 -8.34 -0.84
C LYS A 214 11.91 -7.86 0.00
N LYS A 215 12.48 -8.79 0.73
CA LYS A 215 13.70 -8.53 1.51
C LYS A 215 14.81 -7.98 0.59
N ASN A 216 15.53 -6.98 1.09
CA ASN A 216 16.62 -6.29 0.37
C ASN A 216 16.17 -5.52 -0.90
N SER A 217 14.89 -5.21 -1.06
CA SER A 217 14.40 -4.32 -2.12
C SER A 217 14.52 -2.86 -1.70
N SER A 218 15.03 -2.03 -2.61
CA SER A 218 15.04 -0.56 -2.50
C SER A 218 13.86 0.10 -3.22
N GLU A 219 12.97 -0.67 -3.81
CA GLU A 219 11.82 -0.16 -4.55
C GLU A 219 10.87 0.64 -3.66
N THR A 220 10.39 1.76 -4.17
CA THR A 220 9.39 2.62 -3.56
C THR A 220 8.40 3.12 -4.61
N SER A 221 7.14 3.32 -4.22
CA SER A 221 6.11 3.86 -5.09
C SER A 221 5.25 4.86 -4.31
N SER A 222 4.80 5.93 -5.00
CA SER A 222 3.86 6.90 -4.43
C SER A 222 2.49 6.31 -4.11
N TRP A 223 2.13 5.19 -4.73
CA TRP A 223 0.87 4.45 -4.51
C TRP A 223 1.02 3.31 -3.51
N GLY A 224 2.25 3.01 -3.07
CA GLY A 224 2.58 1.84 -2.28
C GLY A 224 2.94 0.64 -3.14
N ILE A 225 3.71 -0.28 -2.54
CA ILE A 225 4.04 -1.58 -3.12
C ILE A 225 3.44 -2.63 -2.21
N TYR A 226 2.87 -3.68 -2.78
CA TYR A 226 2.46 -4.87 -2.09
C TYR A 226 3.03 -6.09 -2.80
N ASP A 227 4.17 -6.58 -2.31
CA ASP A 227 4.78 -7.81 -2.80
C ASP A 227 3.92 -9.02 -2.42
N THR A 228 3.46 -9.78 -3.40
CA THR A 228 2.74 -11.05 -3.21
C THR A 228 3.59 -12.28 -3.57
N GLU A 229 4.77 -12.09 -4.18
CA GLU A 229 5.59 -13.18 -4.69
C GLU A 229 6.43 -13.89 -3.63
N THR A 230 6.78 -13.17 -2.54
CA THR A 230 7.69 -13.70 -1.51
C THR A 230 6.99 -13.96 -0.18
N ILE A 231 7.47 -14.98 0.55
CA ILE A 231 6.99 -15.29 1.91
C ILE A 231 7.57 -14.30 2.91
N ASP A 232 8.88 -14.04 2.85
CA ASP A 232 9.54 -13.06 3.71
C ASP A 232 9.42 -11.67 3.10
N LYS A 233 8.79 -10.75 3.83
CA LYS A 233 8.51 -9.39 3.37
C LYS A 233 9.06 -8.36 4.34
N VAL A 234 9.37 -7.18 3.83
CA VAL A 234 9.71 -6.01 4.64
C VAL A 234 8.62 -4.97 4.48
N VAL A 235 8.04 -4.55 5.61
CA VAL A 235 7.05 -3.48 5.67
C VAL A 235 7.77 -2.21 6.12
N LYS A 236 7.67 -1.13 5.33
CA LYS A 236 8.37 0.15 5.55
C LYS A 236 7.37 1.28 5.61
N LEU A 237 7.62 2.23 6.50
CA LEU A 237 6.82 3.46 6.63
C LEU A 237 7.72 4.67 6.87
N VAL A 238 7.39 5.77 6.21
CA VAL A 238 7.93 7.11 6.48
C VAL A 238 6.80 8.01 6.97
N VAL A 239 7.05 8.79 8.01
CA VAL A 239 6.18 9.88 8.46
C VAL A 239 6.93 11.20 8.34
N THR A 240 6.22 12.27 7.98
CA THR A 240 6.76 13.63 7.99
C THR A 240 6.13 14.35 9.18
N LEU A 241 6.98 14.91 10.04
CA LEU A 241 6.57 15.60 11.27
C LEU A 241 7.15 17.02 11.25
N GLU A 242 6.34 17.97 11.66
CA GLU A 242 6.72 19.37 11.81
C GLU A 242 6.52 19.76 13.28
N TYR A 243 7.56 20.30 13.90
CA TYR A 243 7.56 20.74 15.29
C TYR A 243 7.90 22.22 15.38
N ALA A 244 7.22 22.95 16.26
CA ALA A 244 7.62 24.28 16.64
C ALA A 244 8.98 24.24 17.38
N ILE A 245 9.67 25.39 17.44
CA ILE A 245 10.89 25.61 18.25
C ILE A 245 10.51 26.47 19.45
N ASP A 246 10.82 25.99 20.64
CA ASP A 246 10.73 26.76 21.88
C ASP A 246 12.10 27.41 22.17
N ARG A 247 12.11 28.72 22.18
CA ARG A 247 13.28 29.57 22.48
C ARG A 247 13.35 29.90 23.94
#